data_f7adefd3cc6b26927adad31c6e619dcc
#
_entry.id   f7adefd3cc6b26927adad31c6e619dcc
#
_cell.length_a   1.000
_cell.length_b   1.000
_cell.length_c   1.000
_cell.angle_alpha   90.00
_cell.angle_beta   90.00
_cell.angle_gamma   90.00
#
_symmetry.space_group_name_H-M   'P 1'
#
loop_
_entity.id
_entity.type
_entity.pdbx_description
1 polymer ?
#
loop_
_entity_poly.entity_id
_entity_poly.type
_entity_poly.pdbx_seq_one_letter_code
_entity_poly.pdbx_strand_id
1 'polypeptide(L)'
;MSSPSTAPPAPNNVKRIVAASLIGTTIEWYDFFLYGSAAALVFNELFFPDSDPLVGTLLSFLTYAVGFAARPVGALVFGHYGDRLGRKKLLVLSLLMMGGATFAIGLMPTHATIGSMAPILLTVLRLVQGFALGGEWGGAVLLVSEHGDARRRGFWASWPQTGAPAGQLLATGVLALLTAVLSESAFGAWGWRIPFLLSGVLVIVGLWIRLSVDESPVFKEALERAEARKAENAPAERMPLVAVLKHHWRDVLVAMGARMAENISYYVITAFILVYATTSAGVSKQTALNAVLIASAVHFAVIPAWGALSDRWGRRPVYLIGAVGVGLWMFPFFALIDTGGFGALLLAVTVGLVMHGAMYAPQAAFFSEMFATRMRYSGASIGAQFASVAAGAPAPLIATALLSDYGTSTPIALYVIAASLLTVVAILAAKETRHRDLTDMSPETEDGSSAPVTTGKTEDARAL
;
A
#
# COMPACT_ATOMS: atom_id res chain seq x y z
N MET A 1 33.81 -29.16 9.79
CA MET A 1 32.85 -28.06 9.79
C MET A 1 31.92 -28.28 8.60
N SER A 2 30.72 -28.82 8.85
CA SER A 2 29.73 -29.12 7.82
C SER A 2 29.07 -27.81 7.40
N SER A 3 29.15 -27.50 6.09
CA SER A 3 28.43 -26.36 5.47
C SER A 3 26.94 -26.46 5.75
N PRO A 4 26.27 -25.38 6.16
CA PRO A 4 24.83 -25.40 6.35
C PRO A 4 24.14 -25.70 5.02
N SER A 5 23.26 -26.69 5.03
CA SER A 5 22.44 -27.12 3.89
C SER A 5 21.55 -25.97 3.43
N THR A 6 21.80 -25.45 2.22
CA THR A 6 20.97 -24.46 1.51
C THR A 6 19.79 -25.13 0.80
N ALA A 7 19.08 -26.05 1.47
CA ALA A 7 17.86 -26.59 0.89
C ALA A 7 16.76 -25.50 0.88
N PRO A 8 16.08 -25.27 -0.25
CA PRO A 8 14.97 -24.33 -0.29
C PRO A 8 13.88 -24.73 0.71
N PRO A 9 13.22 -23.77 1.39
CA PRO A 9 12.19 -24.07 2.37
C PRO A 9 11.07 -24.90 1.73
N ALA A 10 10.54 -25.87 2.48
CA ALA A 10 9.49 -26.77 2.03
C ALA A 10 8.28 -25.95 1.49
N PRO A 11 7.65 -26.34 0.36
CA PRO A 11 6.59 -25.58 -0.31
C PRO A 11 5.38 -25.26 0.58
N ASN A 12 5.14 -26.00 1.64
CA ASN A 12 4.10 -25.71 2.62
C ASN A 12 4.39 -24.49 3.50
N ASN A 13 5.65 -24.13 3.72
CA ASN A 13 6.03 -22.94 4.49
C ASN A 13 5.73 -21.65 3.71
N VAL A 14 5.99 -21.62 2.40
CA VAL A 14 5.74 -20.42 1.57
C VAL A 14 4.25 -20.08 1.54
N LYS A 15 3.38 -21.07 1.33
CA LYS A 15 1.92 -20.85 1.30
C LYS A 15 1.39 -20.30 2.64
N ARG A 16 1.90 -20.79 3.77
CA ARG A 16 1.52 -20.32 5.11
C ARG A 16 1.98 -18.89 5.36
N ILE A 17 3.21 -18.55 4.94
CA ILE A 17 3.74 -17.19 5.04
C ILE A 17 2.92 -16.23 4.17
N VAL A 18 2.61 -16.61 2.94
CA VAL A 18 1.78 -15.82 2.02
C VAL A 18 0.40 -15.59 2.60
N ALA A 19 -0.26 -16.63 3.11
CA ALA A 19 -1.59 -16.51 3.72
C ALA A 19 -1.58 -15.57 4.95
N ALA A 20 -0.60 -15.71 5.83
CA ALA A 20 -0.46 -14.86 7.00
C ALA A 20 -0.20 -13.38 6.61
N SER A 21 0.66 -13.15 5.61
CA SER A 21 0.92 -11.81 5.07
C SER A 21 -0.33 -11.21 4.42
N LEU A 22 -1.05 -11.99 3.62
CA LEU A 22 -2.30 -11.56 2.96
C LEU A 22 -3.36 -11.15 4.00
N ILE A 23 -3.60 -11.97 5.03
CA ILE A 23 -4.59 -11.66 6.06
C ILE A 23 -4.19 -10.42 6.85
N GLY A 24 -2.91 -10.31 7.25
CA GLY A 24 -2.39 -9.15 7.95
C GLY A 24 -2.60 -7.87 7.13
N THR A 25 -2.15 -7.87 5.88
CA THR A 25 -2.31 -6.73 4.96
C THR A 25 -3.79 -6.41 4.70
N THR A 26 -4.67 -7.44 4.62
CA THR A 26 -6.11 -7.22 4.44
C THR A 26 -6.72 -6.45 5.61
N ILE A 27 -6.36 -6.78 6.86
CA ILE A 27 -6.86 -6.08 8.06
C ILE A 27 -6.39 -4.62 8.07
N GLU A 28 -5.12 -4.37 7.74
CA GLU A 28 -4.56 -3.02 7.67
C GLU A 28 -5.29 -2.16 6.64
N TRP A 29 -5.49 -2.69 5.43
CA TRP A 29 -6.15 -1.97 4.36
C TRP A 29 -7.66 -1.82 4.56
N TYR A 30 -8.30 -2.76 5.29
CA TYR A 30 -9.70 -2.62 5.69
C TYR A 30 -9.94 -1.31 6.46
N ASP A 31 -9.21 -1.10 7.55
CA ASP A 31 -9.36 0.08 8.39
C ASP A 31 -9.12 1.37 7.59
N PHE A 32 -8.18 1.30 6.68
CA PHE A 32 -7.79 2.43 5.87
C PHE A 32 -8.84 2.80 4.82
N PHE A 33 -9.35 1.83 4.06
CA PHE A 33 -10.36 2.08 3.03
C PHE A 33 -11.75 2.31 3.61
N LEU A 34 -12.04 1.71 4.74
CA LEU A 34 -13.27 2.01 5.47
C LEU A 34 -13.38 3.50 5.78
N TYR A 35 -12.30 4.09 6.30
CA TYR A 35 -12.28 5.53 6.58
C TYR A 35 -12.44 6.36 5.30
N GLY A 36 -11.72 6.04 4.24
CA GLY A 36 -11.83 6.74 2.95
C GLY A 36 -13.24 6.70 2.38
N SER A 37 -13.90 5.55 2.43
CA SER A 37 -15.29 5.38 1.98
C SER A 37 -16.29 6.13 2.87
N ALA A 38 -16.08 6.11 4.19
CA ALA A 38 -16.93 6.86 5.13
C ALA A 38 -16.74 8.38 4.97
N ALA A 39 -15.51 8.85 4.73
CA ALA A 39 -15.22 10.25 4.43
C ALA A 39 -15.92 10.73 3.15
N ALA A 40 -16.02 9.85 2.14
CA ALA A 40 -16.70 10.16 0.89
C ALA A 40 -18.23 10.17 1.01
N LEU A 41 -18.81 9.37 1.92
CA LEU A 41 -20.25 9.07 1.90
C LEU A 41 -21.06 9.68 3.04
N VAL A 42 -20.45 9.86 4.24
CA VAL A 42 -21.20 10.23 5.44
C VAL A 42 -20.51 11.20 6.39
N PHE A 43 -19.19 11.37 6.39
CA PHE A 43 -18.50 12.19 7.37
C PHE A 43 -18.75 13.69 7.21
N ASN A 44 -19.01 14.15 5.99
CA ASN A 44 -19.44 15.52 5.75
C ASN A 44 -20.70 15.87 6.55
N GLU A 45 -21.71 15.02 6.56
CA GLU A 45 -22.96 15.22 7.28
C GLU A 45 -22.81 15.05 8.80
N LEU A 46 -21.99 14.11 9.24
CA LEU A 46 -21.85 13.73 10.65
C LEU A 46 -20.90 14.62 11.44
N PHE A 47 -19.85 15.12 10.81
CA PHE A 47 -18.77 15.85 11.47
C PHE A 47 -18.62 17.30 11.00
N PHE A 48 -19.16 17.66 9.84
CA PHE A 48 -19.06 18.98 9.22
C PHE A 48 -20.42 19.52 8.70
N PRO A 49 -21.52 19.38 9.49
CA PRO A 49 -22.89 19.69 9.01
C PRO A 49 -23.11 21.16 8.66
N ASP A 50 -22.31 22.07 9.24
CA ASP A 50 -22.44 23.52 9.02
C ASP A 50 -21.72 24.00 7.75
N SER A 51 -21.08 23.08 7.01
CA SER A 51 -20.34 23.37 5.78
C SER A 51 -21.17 23.02 4.55
N ASP A 52 -20.87 23.69 3.41
CA ASP A 52 -21.33 23.21 2.11
C ASP A 52 -20.95 21.73 1.91
N PRO A 53 -21.79 20.89 1.29
CA PRO A 53 -21.54 19.45 1.15
C PRO A 53 -20.18 19.09 0.54
N LEU A 54 -19.71 19.83 -0.47
CA LEU A 54 -18.39 19.61 -1.07
C LEU A 54 -17.27 20.06 -0.13
N VAL A 55 -17.44 21.19 0.57
CA VAL A 55 -16.49 21.66 1.58
C VAL A 55 -16.40 20.68 2.75
N GLY A 56 -17.54 20.15 3.23
CA GLY A 56 -17.57 19.13 4.27
C GLY A 56 -16.85 17.85 3.83
N THR A 57 -16.99 17.45 2.56
CA THR A 57 -16.24 16.32 1.98
C THR A 57 -14.75 16.61 1.90
N LEU A 58 -14.34 17.82 1.49
CA LEU A 58 -12.94 18.26 1.51
C LEU A 58 -12.35 18.18 2.92
N LEU A 59 -13.05 18.67 3.93
CA LEU A 59 -12.63 18.60 5.34
C LEU A 59 -12.51 17.14 5.80
N SER A 60 -13.42 16.27 5.39
CA SER A 60 -13.36 14.84 5.67
C SER A 60 -12.13 14.18 5.04
N PHE A 61 -11.79 14.50 3.79
CA PHE A 61 -10.57 14.03 3.15
C PHE A 61 -9.30 14.69 3.70
N LEU A 62 -9.38 15.90 4.23
CA LEU A 62 -8.27 16.53 4.95
C LEU A 62 -7.91 15.73 6.21
N THR A 63 -8.90 15.28 6.99
CA THR A 63 -8.64 14.40 8.14
C THR A 63 -8.03 13.06 7.70
N TYR A 64 -8.44 12.54 6.53
CA TYR A 64 -7.83 11.36 5.92
C TYR A 64 -6.35 11.59 5.56
N ALA A 65 -6.03 12.72 4.95
CA ALA A 65 -4.67 13.10 4.56
C ALA A 65 -3.73 13.30 5.78
N VAL A 66 -4.24 13.84 6.87
CA VAL A 66 -3.49 14.00 8.14
C VAL A 66 -2.96 12.67 8.66
N GLY A 67 -3.74 11.58 8.51
CA GLY A 67 -3.28 10.23 8.85
C GLY A 67 -2.04 9.80 8.06
N PHE A 68 -1.94 10.14 6.79
CA PHE A 68 -0.72 9.85 6.01
C PHE A 68 0.48 10.66 6.47
N ALA A 69 0.29 11.93 6.83
CA ALA A 69 1.36 12.78 7.32
C ALA A 69 2.01 12.24 8.62
N ALA A 70 1.27 11.47 9.41
CA ALA A 70 1.79 10.82 10.61
C ALA A 70 2.66 9.57 10.33
N ARG A 71 2.54 8.95 9.13
CA ARG A 71 3.27 7.71 8.79
C ARG A 71 4.78 7.81 8.84
N PRO A 72 5.45 8.86 8.28
CA PRO A 72 6.89 9.00 8.38
C PRO A 72 7.38 9.07 9.82
N VAL A 73 6.64 9.76 10.69
CA VAL A 73 6.96 9.85 12.12
C VAL A 73 6.83 8.47 12.78
N GLY A 74 5.77 7.75 12.49
CA GLY A 74 5.59 6.37 12.92
C GLY A 74 6.74 5.47 12.45
N ALA A 75 7.10 5.54 11.16
CA ALA A 75 8.20 4.76 10.60
C ALA A 75 9.54 4.99 11.31
N LEU A 76 9.84 6.24 11.65
CA LEU A 76 11.06 6.59 12.40
C LEU A 76 11.03 6.03 13.83
N VAL A 77 9.90 6.18 14.54
CA VAL A 77 9.77 5.72 15.92
C VAL A 77 9.76 4.19 15.98
N PHE A 78 8.94 3.53 15.18
CA PHE A 78 8.87 2.07 15.15
C PHE A 78 10.19 1.46 14.64
N GLY A 79 10.87 2.10 13.67
CA GLY A 79 12.20 1.69 13.22
C GLY A 79 13.24 1.75 14.34
N HIS A 80 13.29 2.86 15.08
CA HIS A 80 14.24 3.04 16.17
C HIS A 80 14.01 2.06 17.34
N TYR A 81 12.76 1.87 17.75
CA TYR A 81 12.41 0.98 18.85
C TYR A 81 12.35 -0.49 18.43
N GLY A 82 12.15 -0.78 17.13
CA GLY A 82 12.11 -2.15 16.60
C GLY A 82 13.37 -2.95 16.86
N ASP A 83 14.50 -2.28 16.74
CA ASP A 83 15.81 -2.86 17.00
C ASP A 83 16.10 -3.09 18.51
N ARG A 84 15.35 -2.41 19.39
CA ARG A 84 15.53 -2.48 20.85
C ARG A 84 14.53 -3.38 21.58
N LEU A 85 13.25 -3.30 21.21
CA LEU A 85 12.14 -3.98 21.89
C LEU A 85 11.71 -5.29 21.20
N GLY A 86 12.24 -5.55 20.00
CA GLY A 86 11.86 -6.67 19.15
C GLY A 86 10.70 -6.32 18.19
N ARG A 87 10.83 -6.75 16.95
CA ARG A 87 9.87 -6.42 15.86
C ARG A 87 8.47 -6.96 16.13
N LYS A 88 8.34 -8.18 16.68
CA LYS A 88 7.04 -8.80 16.98
C LYS A 88 6.20 -7.94 17.95
N LYS A 89 6.83 -7.42 19.02
CA LYS A 89 6.14 -6.56 19.99
C LYS A 89 5.64 -5.26 19.37
N LEU A 90 6.43 -4.64 18.49
CA LEU A 90 6.04 -3.41 17.81
C LEU A 90 4.95 -3.65 16.77
N LEU A 91 4.98 -4.77 16.05
CA LEU A 91 3.92 -5.15 15.13
C LEU A 91 2.59 -5.43 15.84
N VAL A 92 2.62 -6.00 17.04
CA VAL A 92 1.44 -6.16 17.89
C VAL A 92 0.93 -4.79 18.37
N LEU A 93 1.84 -3.92 18.80
CA LEU A 93 1.49 -2.56 19.24
C LEU A 93 0.88 -1.73 18.10
N SER A 94 1.45 -1.77 16.88
CA SER A 94 0.90 -1.07 15.72
C SER A 94 -0.50 -1.54 15.38
N LEU A 95 -0.73 -2.86 15.38
CA LEU A 95 -2.06 -3.44 15.13
C LEU A 95 -3.08 -3.00 16.19
N LEU A 96 -2.71 -3.02 17.46
CA LEU A 96 -3.58 -2.57 18.56
C LEU A 96 -3.89 -1.08 18.48
N MET A 97 -2.89 -0.25 18.16
CA MET A 97 -3.08 1.20 18.01
C MET A 97 -3.98 1.51 16.81
N MET A 98 -3.73 0.89 15.66
CA MET A 98 -4.49 1.13 14.43
C MET A 98 -5.94 0.67 14.58
N GLY A 99 -6.14 -0.59 14.91
CA GLY A 99 -7.49 -1.15 15.04
C GLY A 99 -8.24 -0.60 16.26
N GLY A 100 -7.55 -0.30 17.37
CA GLY A 100 -8.14 0.37 18.53
C GLY A 100 -8.62 1.78 18.21
N ALA A 101 -7.86 2.56 17.41
CA ALA A 101 -8.29 3.87 16.94
C ALA A 101 -9.47 3.74 15.96
N THR A 102 -9.48 2.75 15.06
CA THR A 102 -10.62 2.48 14.17
C THR A 102 -11.87 2.12 14.96
N PHE A 103 -11.75 1.23 15.93
CA PHE A 103 -12.85 0.87 16.83
C PHE A 103 -13.37 2.09 17.60
N ALA A 104 -12.48 2.95 18.12
CA ALA A 104 -12.84 4.17 18.82
C ALA A 104 -13.61 5.16 17.94
N ILE A 105 -13.30 5.25 16.63
CA ILE A 105 -14.09 6.04 15.67
C ILE A 105 -15.55 5.54 15.64
N GLY A 106 -15.78 4.23 15.67
CA GLY A 106 -17.13 3.65 15.72
C GLY A 106 -17.92 4.02 16.98
N LEU A 107 -17.24 4.28 18.10
CA LEU A 107 -17.85 4.70 19.38
C LEU A 107 -17.99 6.22 19.51
N MET A 108 -17.41 6.99 18.60
CA MET A 108 -17.29 8.44 18.71
C MET A 108 -18.65 9.14 18.63
N PRO A 109 -18.92 10.16 19.47
CA PRO A 109 -20.05 11.06 19.28
C PRO A 109 -19.83 11.93 18.02
N THR A 110 -20.94 12.30 17.37
CA THR A 110 -20.95 13.16 16.19
C THR A 110 -21.00 14.63 16.55
N HIS A 111 -20.91 15.53 15.55
CA HIS A 111 -21.04 16.96 15.73
C HIS A 111 -22.33 17.36 16.45
N ALA A 112 -23.43 16.68 16.18
CA ALA A 112 -24.72 16.93 16.84
C ALA A 112 -24.66 16.78 18.37
N THR A 113 -23.70 16.01 18.91
CA THR A 113 -23.58 15.73 20.35
C THR A 113 -22.51 16.60 21.02
N ILE A 114 -21.34 16.76 20.39
CA ILE A 114 -20.16 17.42 21.00
C ILE A 114 -19.62 18.59 20.17
N GLY A 115 -20.38 19.03 19.15
CA GLY A 115 -20.00 20.17 18.33
C GLY A 115 -18.63 20.00 17.65
N SER A 116 -17.86 21.08 17.56
CA SER A 116 -16.55 21.12 16.90
C SER A 116 -15.49 20.20 17.52
N MET A 117 -15.74 19.63 18.72
CA MET A 117 -14.83 18.63 19.29
C MET A 117 -14.86 17.32 18.51
N ALA A 118 -15.96 17.00 17.81
CA ALA A 118 -16.09 15.76 17.04
C ALA A 118 -15.03 15.67 15.89
N PRO A 119 -14.88 16.64 14.97
CA PRO A 119 -13.85 16.58 13.94
C PRO A 119 -12.43 16.64 14.51
N ILE A 120 -12.19 17.31 15.63
CA ILE A 120 -10.89 17.33 16.30
C ILE A 120 -10.53 15.92 16.79
N LEU A 121 -11.45 15.25 17.51
CA LEU A 121 -11.24 13.90 18.02
C LEU A 121 -11.04 12.90 16.86
N LEU A 122 -11.83 13.02 15.79
CA LEU A 122 -11.67 12.24 14.57
C LEU A 122 -10.26 12.39 13.98
N THR A 123 -9.75 13.61 13.91
CA THR A 123 -8.40 13.92 13.42
C THR A 123 -7.32 13.33 14.33
N VAL A 124 -7.48 13.40 15.65
CA VAL A 124 -6.54 12.78 16.61
C VAL A 124 -6.49 11.26 16.44
N LEU A 125 -7.64 10.60 16.34
CA LEU A 125 -7.70 9.16 16.09
C LEU A 125 -7.06 8.79 14.76
N ARG A 126 -7.22 9.64 13.74
CA ARG A 126 -6.59 9.46 12.43
C ARG A 126 -5.07 9.60 12.47
N LEU A 127 -4.54 10.53 13.27
CA LEU A 127 -3.10 10.64 13.54
C LEU A 127 -2.55 9.36 14.19
N VAL A 128 -3.27 8.81 15.18
CA VAL A 128 -2.88 7.55 15.84
C VAL A 128 -2.85 6.38 14.84
N GLN A 129 -3.86 6.25 13.97
CA GLN A 129 -3.89 5.24 12.91
C GLN A 129 -2.70 5.39 11.96
N GLY A 130 -2.46 6.60 11.46
CA GLY A 130 -1.35 6.89 10.54
C GLY A 130 0.01 6.60 11.16
N PHE A 131 0.22 7.03 12.41
CA PHE A 131 1.44 6.75 13.16
C PHE A 131 1.69 5.23 13.30
N ALA A 132 0.67 4.46 13.66
CA ALA A 132 0.75 3.01 13.80
C ALA A 132 1.17 2.33 12.48
N LEU A 133 0.54 2.73 11.36
CA LEU A 133 0.77 2.13 10.05
C LEU A 133 2.17 2.41 9.48
N GLY A 134 2.84 3.48 9.92
CA GLY A 134 4.18 3.87 9.43
C GLY A 134 5.25 2.80 9.61
N GLY A 135 5.13 1.93 10.63
CA GLY A 135 6.13 0.92 10.98
C GLY A 135 6.06 -0.43 10.26
N GLU A 136 5.02 -0.72 9.47
CA GLU A 136 4.65 -2.10 9.13
C GLU A 136 5.00 -2.56 7.70
N TRP A 137 4.90 -1.68 6.71
CA TRP A 137 4.88 -2.06 5.28
C TRP A 137 6.12 -2.82 4.77
N GLY A 138 7.31 -2.49 5.25
CA GLY A 138 8.56 -3.09 4.73
C GLY A 138 8.75 -4.58 5.05
N GLY A 139 8.17 -5.06 6.15
CA GLY A 139 8.41 -6.42 6.63
C GLY A 139 7.70 -7.52 5.83
N ALA A 140 6.43 -7.33 5.51
CA ALA A 140 5.59 -8.34 4.87
C ALA A 140 5.99 -8.61 3.41
N VAL A 141 6.30 -7.54 2.64
CA VAL A 141 6.70 -7.63 1.23
C VAL A 141 8.05 -8.30 1.07
N LEU A 142 9.03 -7.92 1.90
CA LEU A 142 10.38 -8.48 1.83
C LEU A 142 10.41 -9.96 2.23
N LEU A 143 9.65 -10.34 3.24
CA LEU A 143 9.58 -11.72 3.69
C LEU A 143 9.18 -12.68 2.56
N VAL A 144 8.15 -12.34 1.80
CA VAL A 144 7.69 -13.19 0.68
C VAL A 144 8.64 -13.14 -0.51
N SER A 145 9.25 -11.99 -0.79
CA SER A 145 10.23 -11.84 -1.88
C SER A 145 11.51 -12.66 -1.67
N GLU A 146 11.91 -12.85 -0.41
CA GLU A 146 13.13 -13.57 -0.02
C GLU A 146 12.91 -15.10 0.06
N HIS A 147 11.70 -15.56 0.36
CA HIS A 147 11.38 -16.99 0.50
C HIS A 147 10.78 -17.61 -0.76
N GLY A 148 10.34 -16.82 -1.72
CA GLY A 148 9.74 -17.31 -2.97
C GLY A 148 10.78 -17.79 -3.99
N ASP A 149 10.34 -18.64 -4.95
CA ASP A 149 11.16 -19.02 -6.11
C ASP A 149 11.60 -17.77 -6.89
N ALA A 150 12.92 -17.59 -7.04
CA ALA A 150 13.51 -16.44 -7.73
C ALA A 150 12.98 -16.25 -9.16
N ARG A 151 12.61 -17.34 -9.86
CA ARG A 151 12.05 -17.30 -11.22
C ARG A 151 10.59 -16.81 -11.24
N ARG A 152 9.87 -16.90 -10.11
CA ARG A 152 8.45 -16.55 -9.97
C ARG A 152 8.24 -15.51 -8.86
N ARG A 153 9.24 -14.68 -8.61
CA ARG A 153 9.23 -13.68 -7.53
C ARG A 153 8.09 -12.68 -7.68
N GLY A 154 7.80 -12.21 -8.90
CA GLY A 154 6.68 -11.32 -9.16
C GLY A 154 5.35 -11.93 -8.80
N PHE A 155 5.12 -13.19 -9.15
CA PHE A 155 3.91 -13.92 -8.77
C PHE A 155 3.78 -14.05 -7.25
N TRP A 156 4.83 -14.52 -6.56
CA TRP A 156 4.74 -14.74 -5.11
C TRP A 156 4.66 -13.42 -4.33
N ALA A 157 5.44 -12.41 -4.70
CA ALA A 157 5.42 -11.10 -4.05
C ALA A 157 4.14 -10.29 -4.34
N SER A 158 3.38 -10.63 -5.36
CA SER A 158 2.09 -10.00 -5.64
C SER A 158 0.95 -10.46 -4.72
N TRP A 159 1.06 -11.62 -4.08
CA TRP A 159 0.01 -12.11 -3.17
C TRP A 159 -0.22 -11.23 -1.94
N PRO A 160 0.79 -10.76 -1.18
CA PRO A 160 0.57 -9.76 -0.15
C PRO A 160 -0.08 -8.49 -0.66
N GLN A 161 0.21 -8.08 -1.90
CA GLN A 161 -0.41 -6.92 -2.54
C GLN A 161 -1.93 -7.10 -2.75
N THR A 162 -2.42 -8.35 -2.91
CA THR A 162 -3.88 -8.59 -2.98
C THR A 162 -4.61 -8.28 -1.67
N GLY A 163 -3.87 -8.09 -0.57
CA GLY A 163 -4.44 -7.63 0.70
C GLY A 163 -5.13 -6.27 0.59
N ALA A 164 -4.64 -5.36 -0.26
CA ALA A 164 -5.28 -4.07 -0.48
C ALA A 164 -6.68 -4.21 -1.10
N PRO A 165 -6.89 -4.84 -2.27
CA PRO A 165 -8.24 -5.06 -2.77
C PRO A 165 -9.09 -5.98 -1.87
N ALA A 166 -8.51 -6.90 -1.10
CA ALA A 166 -9.26 -7.67 -0.12
C ALA A 166 -9.79 -6.79 1.03
N GLY A 167 -8.97 -5.89 1.55
CA GLY A 167 -9.38 -4.87 2.54
C GLY A 167 -10.45 -3.94 1.98
N GLN A 168 -10.30 -3.49 0.73
CA GLN A 168 -11.31 -2.70 0.02
C GLN A 168 -12.63 -3.47 -0.13
N LEU A 169 -12.57 -4.75 -0.52
CA LEU A 169 -13.75 -5.61 -0.63
C LEU A 169 -14.50 -5.73 0.69
N LEU A 170 -13.79 -5.98 1.78
CA LEU A 170 -14.40 -6.08 3.10
C LEU A 170 -15.01 -4.74 3.54
N ALA A 171 -14.28 -3.64 3.41
CA ALA A 171 -14.75 -2.30 3.81
C ALA A 171 -15.98 -1.88 2.99
N THR A 172 -15.88 -1.95 1.67
CA THR A 172 -16.96 -1.58 0.75
C THR A 172 -18.13 -2.55 0.86
N GLY A 173 -17.86 -3.86 1.01
CA GLY A 173 -18.89 -4.90 1.15
C GLY A 173 -19.76 -4.72 2.39
N VAL A 174 -19.15 -4.43 3.55
CA VAL A 174 -19.91 -4.15 4.78
C VAL A 174 -20.73 -2.87 4.63
N LEU A 175 -20.16 -1.79 4.05
CA LEU A 175 -20.89 -0.56 3.78
C LEU A 175 -22.04 -0.79 2.80
N ALA A 176 -21.80 -1.50 1.69
CA ALA A 176 -22.83 -1.82 0.71
C ALA A 176 -23.97 -2.67 1.30
N LEU A 177 -23.65 -3.64 2.15
CA LEU A 177 -24.65 -4.45 2.84
C LEU A 177 -25.50 -3.57 3.77
N LEU A 178 -24.87 -2.71 4.56
CA LEU A 178 -25.59 -1.85 5.52
C LEU A 178 -26.47 -0.82 4.81
N THR A 179 -25.99 -0.22 3.73
CA THR A 179 -26.79 0.72 2.92
C THR A 179 -27.94 0.04 2.15
N ALA A 180 -27.85 -1.28 1.92
CA ALA A 180 -28.91 -2.05 1.29
C ALA A 180 -30.02 -2.46 2.28
N VAL A 181 -29.68 -2.74 3.54
CA VAL A 181 -30.62 -3.28 4.53
C VAL A 181 -31.16 -2.24 5.52
N LEU A 182 -30.47 -1.11 5.69
CA LEU A 182 -30.88 -0.03 6.56
C LEU A 182 -31.49 1.13 5.77
N SER A 183 -32.47 1.81 6.37
CA SER A 183 -32.93 3.09 5.82
C SER A 183 -31.80 4.13 5.89
N GLU A 184 -31.84 5.15 5.05
CA GLU A 184 -30.84 6.22 5.05
C GLU A 184 -30.73 6.91 6.41
N SER A 185 -31.86 7.11 7.10
CA SER A 185 -31.91 7.66 8.46
C SER A 185 -31.26 6.74 9.50
N ALA A 186 -31.51 5.42 9.44
CA ALA A 186 -30.90 4.46 10.35
C ALA A 186 -29.39 4.31 10.08
N PHE A 187 -28.98 4.32 8.80
CA PHE A 187 -27.58 4.29 8.44
C PHE A 187 -26.84 5.54 8.96
N GLY A 188 -27.38 6.73 8.77
CA GLY A 188 -26.80 7.99 9.28
C GLY A 188 -26.80 8.08 10.81
N ALA A 189 -27.84 7.55 11.49
CA ALA A 189 -27.92 7.59 12.95
C ALA A 189 -26.92 6.66 13.65
N TRP A 190 -26.80 5.42 13.20
CA TRP A 190 -25.98 4.40 13.87
C TRP A 190 -25.29 3.39 12.94
N GLY A 191 -25.86 3.10 11.76
CA GLY A 191 -25.39 2.06 10.87
C GLY A 191 -23.94 2.23 10.41
N TRP A 192 -23.50 3.47 10.19
CA TRP A 192 -22.13 3.79 9.79
C TRP A 192 -21.07 3.37 10.83
N ARG A 193 -21.47 3.18 12.11
CA ARG A 193 -20.59 2.76 13.20
C ARG A 193 -20.19 1.28 13.11
N ILE A 194 -21.08 0.43 12.59
CA ILE A 194 -20.89 -1.03 12.56
C ILE A 194 -19.57 -1.43 11.88
N PRO A 195 -19.21 -0.92 10.69
CA PRO A 195 -17.95 -1.29 10.04
C PRO A 195 -16.73 -0.94 10.89
N PHE A 196 -16.77 0.21 11.60
CA PHE A 196 -15.68 0.62 12.49
C PHE A 196 -15.60 -0.29 13.74
N LEU A 197 -16.72 -0.69 14.31
CA LEU A 197 -16.76 -1.62 15.44
C LEU A 197 -16.31 -3.03 15.04
N LEU A 198 -16.55 -3.43 13.80
CA LEU A 198 -16.08 -4.72 13.25
C LEU A 198 -14.56 -4.82 13.24
N SER A 199 -13.83 -3.69 13.17
CA SER A 199 -12.37 -3.70 13.28
C SER A 199 -11.87 -4.32 14.57
N GLY A 200 -12.63 -4.25 15.66
CA GLY A 200 -12.30 -4.93 16.91
C GLY A 200 -12.19 -6.45 16.76
N VAL A 201 -13.08 -7.05 15.96
CA VAL A 201 -13.01 -8.49 15.62
C VAL A 201 -11.79 -8.78 14.75
N LEU A 202 -11.53 -7.91 13.76
CA LEU A 202 -10.38 -8.06 12.88
C LEU A 202 -9.04 -7.94 13.64
N VAL A 203 -8.97 -7.05 14.63
CA VAL A 203 -7.80 -6.93 15.53
C VAL A 203 -7.57 -8.23 16.31
N ILE A 204 -8.63 -8.84 16.86
CA ILE A 204 -8.51 -10.13 17.58
C ILE A 204 -7.97 -11.21 16.64
N VAL A 205 -8.50 -11.30 15.42
CA VAL A 205 -8.02 -12.24 14.39
C VAL A 205 -6.55 -11.95 14.02
N GLY A 206 -6.21 -10.68 13.79
CA GLY A 206 -4.85 -10.26 13.47
C GLY A 206 -3.86 -10.57 14.61
N LEU A 207 -4.24 -10.35 15.86
CA LEU A 207 -3.47 -10.71 17.04
C LEU A 207 -3.24 -12.22 17.13
N TRP A 208 -4.30 -13.00 16.95
CA TRP A 208 -4.20 -14.46 16.96
C TRP A 208 -3.21 -14.97 15.91
N ILE A 209 -3.28 -14.45 14.68
CA ILE A 209 -2.36 -14.80 13.60
C ILE A 209 -0.92 -14.40 13.97
N ARG A 210 -0.69 -13.17 14.43
CA ARG A 210 0.66 -12.67 14.77
C ARG A 210 1.29 -13.40 15.96
N LEU A 211 0.48 -13.80 16.91
CA LEU A 211 0.96 -14.60 18.04
C LEU A 211 1.28 -16.04 17.63
N SER A 212 0.59 -16.58 16.62
CA SER A 212 0.75 -17.97 16.12
C SER A 212 1.90 -18.14 15.11
N VAL A 213 2.46 -17.05 14.57
CA VAL A 213 3.59 -17.10 13.63
C VAL A 213 4.88 -16.82 14.38
N ASP A 214 5.83 -17.76 14.30
CA ASP A 214 7.17 -17.58 14.83
C ASP A 214 7.98 -16.59 13.99
N GLU A 215 8.94 -15.92 14.61
CA GLU A 215 9.89 -15.08 13.90
C GLU A 215 10.70 -15.90 12.88
N SER A 216 10.96 -15.30 11.72
CA SER A 216 11.70 -16.00 10.66
C SER A 216 13.11 -16.39 11.15
N PRO A 217 13.65 -17.56 10.74
CA PRO A 217 15.02 -17.96 11.08
C PRO A 217 16.06 -16.91 10.68
N VAL A 218 15.86 -16.28 9.52
CA VAL A 218 16.75 -15.20 9.00
C VAL A 218 16.76 -14.00 9.95
N PHE A 219 15.63 -13.69 10.58
CA PHE A 219 15.56 -12.58 11.55
C PHE A 219 16.21 -12.94 12.88
N LYS A 220 16.02 -14.19 13.36
CA LYS A 220 16.70 -14.67 14.57
C LYS A 220 18.22 -14.62 14.40
N GLU A 221 18.73 -15.10 13.26
CA GLU A 221 20.17 -15.00 12.95
C GLU A 221 20.66 -13.55 12.84
N ALA A 222 19.87 -12.65 12.26
CA ALA A 222 20.23 -11.24 12.18
C ALA A 222 20.27 -10.58 13.57
N LEU A 223 19.36 -10.95 14.48
CA LEU A 223 19.33 -10.49 15.86
C LEU A 223 20.55 -11.01 16.64
N GLU A 224 20.85 -12.30 16.55
CA GLU A 224 22.01 -12.92 17.17
C GLU A 224 23.33 -12.28 16.70
N ARG A 225 23.46 -12.01 15.40
CA ARG A 225 24.61 -11.27 14.84
C ARG A 225 24.69 -9.82 15.34
N ALA A 226 23.56 -9.15 15.50
CA ALA A 226 23.52 -7.79 16.05
C ALA A 226 23.90 -7.77 17.54
N GLU A 227 23.48 -8.76 18.31
CA GLU A 227 23.85 -8.92 19.72
C GLU A 227 25.32 -9.27 19.88
N ALA A 228 25.87 -10.17 19.05
CA ALA A 228 27.28 -10.50 19.03
C ALA A 228 28.16 -9.26 18.71
N ARG A 229 27.77 -8.44 17.74
CA ARG A 229 28.45 -7.17 17.41
C ARG A 229 28.38 -6.14 18.54
N LYS A 230 27.29 -6.07 19.28
CA LYS A 230 27.21 -5.23 20.49
C LYS A 230 28.14 -5.69 21.58
N ALA A 231 28.26 -7.00 21.75
CA ALA A 231 29.19 -7.60 22.73
C ALA A 231 30.68 -7.34 22.38
N GLU A 232 30.99 -7.20 21.07
CA GLU A 232 32.35 -6.88 20.58
C GLU A 232 32.67 -5.38 20.57
N ASN A 233 31.80 -4.51 21.13
CA ASN A 233 31.94 -3.04 21.06
C ASN A 233 32.20 -2.48 19.66
N ALA A 234 31.71 -3.16 18.61
CA ALA A 234 31.84 -2.71 17.25
C ALA A 234 31.11 -1.36 17.06
N PRO A 235 31.68 -0.42 16.29
CA PRO A 235 31.05 0.87 16.06
C PRO A 235 29.61 0.70 15.58
N ALA A 236 28.67 1.43 16.21
CA ALA A 236 27.28 1.42 15.80
C ALA A 236 27.20 1.75 14.29
N GLU A 237 26.63 0.87 13.50
CA GLU A 237 26.44 1.14 12.07
C GLU A 237 25.66 2.45 11.92
N ARG A 238 26.20 3.37 11.12
CA ARG A 238 25.52 4.62 10.77
C ARG A 238 24.14 4.31 10.23
N MET A 239 23.14 5.06 10.67
CA MET A 239 21.72 4.87 10.25
C MET A 239 21.65 4.57 8.75
N PRO A 240 21.09 3.40 8.35
CA PRO A 240 20.97 3.02 6.93
C PRO A 240 20.28 4.09 6.08
N LEU A 241 19.37 4.86 6.71
CA LEU A 241 18.63 5.95 6.13
C LEU A 241 19.52 7.03 5.46
N VAL A 242 20.54 7.52 6.18
CA VAL A 242 21.43 8.57 5.66
C VAL A 242 22.30 8.01 4.52
N ALA A 243 22.73 6.76 4.64
CA ALA A 243 23.52 6.10 3.60
C ALA A 243 22.70 5.91 2.31
N VAL A 244 21.42 5.49 2.43
CA VAL A 244 20.50 5.34 1.30
C VAL A 244 20.28 6.69 0.60
N LEU A 245 19.97 7.73 1.33
CA LEU A 245 19.73 9.06 0.74
C LEU A 245 20.98 9.66 0.11
N LYS A 246 22.19 9.34 0.63
CA LYS A 246 23.45 9.86 0.10
C LYS A 246 23.94 9.11 -1.13
N HIS A 247 23.80 7.78 -1.16
CA HIS A 247 24.39 6.94 -2.20
C HIS A 247 23.38 6.37 -3.20
N HIS A 248 22.06 6.30 -2.85
CA HIS A 248 20.99 5.73 -3.67
C HIS A 248 19.82 6.70 -3.90
N TRP A 249 20.06 8.02 -3.84
CA TRP A 249 19.00 9.02 -4.00
C TRP A 249 18.25 8.90 -5.34
N ARG A 250 18.95 8.46 -6.42
CA ARG A 250 18.33 8.24 -7.73
C ARG A 250 17.31 7.10 -7.68
N ASP A 251 17.68 5.98 -7.05
CA ASP A 251 16.78 4.83 -6.92
C ASP A 251 15.57 5.18 -6.03
N VAL A 252 15.77 5.98 -4.99
CA VAL A 252 14.69 6.52 -4.15
C VAL A 252 13.75 7.40 -4.97
N LEU A 253 14.27 8.33 -5.78
CA LEU A 253 13.44 9.19 -6.64
C LEU A 253 12.70 8.39 -7.69
N VAL A 254 13.32 7.38 -8.28
CA VAL A 254 12.67 6.45 -9.23
C VAL A 254 11.54 5.68 -8.52
N ALA A 255 11.79 5.15 -7.32
CA ALA A 255 10.77 4.46 -6.55
C ALA A 255 9.60 5.39 -6.16
N MET A 256 9.88 6.63 -5.78
CA MET A 256 8.86 7.64 -5.52
C MET A 256 8.05 7.97 -6.78
N GLY A 257 8.73 8.26 -7.90
CA GLY A 257 8.07 8.56 -9.17
C GLY A 257 7.23 7.39 -9.69
N ALA A 258 7.72 6.15 -9.53
CA ALA A 258 6.97 4.95 -9.87
C ALA A 258 5.63 4.87 -9.12
N ARG A 259 5.58 5.28 -7.86
CA ARG A 259 4.36 5.23 -7.04
C ARG A 259 3.37 6.39 -7.26
N MET A 260 3.71 7.42 -8.03
CA MET A 260 2.83 8.58 -8.19
C MET A 260 1.51 8.21 -8.84
N ALA A 261 1.54 7.64 -10.06
CA ALA A 261 0.33 7.24 -10.77
C ALA A 261 -0.43 6.12 -10.03
N GLU A 262 0.28 5.16 -9.48
CA GLU A 262 -0.30 4.04 -8.75
C GLU A 262 -1.13 4.53 -7.56
N ASN A 263 -0.56 5.35 -6.68
CA ASN A 263 -1.28 5.89 -5.53
C ASN A 263 -2.44 6.80 -5.95
N ILE A 264 -2.17 7.81 -6.80
CA ILE A 264 -3.19 8.78 -7.20
C ILE A 264 -4.38 8.10 -7.88
N SER A 265 -4.12 7.24 -8.87
CA SER A 265 -5.20 6.56 -9.60
C SER A 265 -6.04 5.66 -8.69
N TYR A 266 -5.41 4.94 -7.77
CA TYR A 266 -6.13 4.07 -6.86
C TYR A 266 -7.15 4.84 -6.01
N TYR A 267 -6.73 5.93 -5.37
CA TYR A 267 -7.63 6.71 -4.53
C TYR A 267 -8.67 7.52 -5.32
N VAL A 268 -8.35 7.93 -6.54
CA VAL A 268 -9.35 8.54 -7.44
C VAL A 268 -10.40 7.50 -7.84
N ILE A 269 -9.99 6.30 -8.23
CA ILE A 269 -10.88 5.24 -8.72
C ILE A 269 -11.69 4.58 -7.59
N THR A 270 -11.20 4.54 -6.35
CA THR A 270 -11.87 3.82 -5.26
C THR A 270 -12.54 4.71 -4.23
N ALA A 271 -11.97 5.86 -3.89
CA ALA A 271 -12.50 6.76 -2.87
C ALA A 271 -13.19 8.00 -3.50
N PHE A 272 -12.48 8.76 -4.35
CA PHE A 272 -13.06 9.96 -4.95
C PHE A 272 -14.25 9.64 -5.87
N ILE A 273 -14.21 8.48 -6.57
CA ILE A 273 -15.32 8.10 -7.45
C ILE A 273 -16.67 8.01 -6.73
N LEU A 274 -16.68 7.63 -5.45
CA LEU A 274 -17.91 7.60 -4.66
C LEU A 274 -18.52 9.00 -4.53
N VAL A 275 -17.68 10.03 -4.39
CA VAL A 275 -18.13 11.43 -4.38
C VAL A 275 -18.61 11.82 -5.76
N TYR A 276 -17.79 11.66 -6.80
CA TYR A 276 -18.12 12.09 -8.16
C TYR A 276 -19.40 11.43 -8.71
N ALA A 277 -19.52 10.12 -8.57
CA ALA A 277 -20.69 9.37 -9.03
C ALA A 277 -21.98 9.82 -8.34
N THR A 278 -21.92 10.14 -7.04
CA THR A 278 -23.12 10.53 -6.28
C THR A 278 -23.47 12.01 -6.45
N THR A 279 -22.49 12.91 -6.52
CA THR A 279 -22.75 14.36 -6.57
C THR A 279 -22.90 14.88 -8.01
N SER A 280 -22.12 14.35 -8.96
CA SER A 280 -22.07 14.87 -10.34
C SER A 280 -22.84 14.00 -11.34
N ALA A 281 -22.75 12.66 -11.24
CA ALA A 281 -23.43 11.75 -12.14
C ALA A 281 -24.82 11.27 -11.65
N GLY A 282 -25.27 11.70 -10.48
CA GLY A 282 -26.59 11.37 -9.92
C GLY A 282 -26.80 9.87 -9.60
N VAL A 283 -25.72 9.12 -9.46
CA VAL A 283 -25.76 7.69 -9.14
C VAL A 283 -26.01 7.49 -7.65
N SER A 284 -26.84 6.51 -7.26
CA SER A 284 -27.09 6.25 -5.84
C SER A 284 -25.84 5.74 -5.12
N LYS A 285 -25.71 6.06 -3.82
CA LYS A 285 -24.60 5.57 -2.94
C LYS A 285 -24.43 4.05 -3.06
N GLN A 286 -25.55 3.31 -3.05
CA GLN A 286 -25.57 1.85 -3.20
C GLN A 286 -24.99 1.37 -4.53
N THR A 287 -25.38 2.01 -5.61
CA THR A 287 -24.91 1.67 -6.96
C THR A 287 -23.41 1.92 -7.10
N ALA A 288 -22.91 3.05 -6.57
CA ALA A 288 -21.49 3.39 -6.56
C ALA A 288 -20.66 2.37 -5.73
N LEU A 289 -21.14 2.02 -4.54
CA LEU A 289 -20.51 1.00 -3.68
C LEU A 289 -20.46 -0.36 -4.36
N ASN A 290 -21.55 -0.79 -4.99
CA ASN A 290 -21.61 -2.09 -5.69
C ASN A 290 -20.64 -2.14 -6.87
N ALA A 291 -20.49 -1.03 -7.63
CA ALA A 291 -19.53 -0.98 -8.72
C ALA A 291 -18.08 -1.10 -8.22
N VAL A 292 -17.72 -0.37 -7.16
CA VAL A 292 -16.38 -0.46 -6.55
C VAL A 292 -16.13 -1.85 -5.94
N LEU A 293 -17.15 -2.44 -5.32
CA LEU A 293 -17.06 -3.78 -4.73
C LEU A 293 -16.74 -4.84 -5.80
N ILE A 294 -17.52 -4.89 -6.89
CA ILE A 294 -17.32 -5.87 -7.97
C ILE A 294 -15.97 -5.64 -8.67
N ALA A 295 -15.63 -4.38 -8.95
CA ALA A 295 -14.34 -4.04 -9.55
C ALA A 295 -13.15 -4.41 -8.67
N SER A 296 -13.27 -4.28 -7.34
CA SER A 296 -12.25 -4.70 -6.38
C SER A 296 -12.08 -6.23 -6.34
N ALA A 297 -13.16 -7.00 -6.56
CA ALA A 297 -13.05 -8.46 -6.70
C ALA A 297 -12.26 -8.86 -7.96
N VAL A 298 -12.51 -8.16 -9.08
CA VAL A 298 -11.71 -8.35 -10.30
C VAL A 298 -10.25 -7.94 -10.05
N HIS A 299 -10.02 -6.80 -9.39
CA HIS A 299 -8.69 -6.32 -9.04
C HIS A 299 -7.90 -7.33 -8.20
N PHE A 300 -8.54 -7.92 -7.18
CA PHE A 300 -7.96 -9.00 -6.37
C PHE A 300 -7.48 -10.16 -7.24
N ALA A 301 -8.29 -10.60 -8.20
CA ALA A 301 -7.97 -11.74 -9.07
C ALA A 301 -6.87 -11.44 -10.09
N VAL A 302 -6.80 -10.21 -10.62
CA VAL A 302 -5.84 -9.87 -11.69
C VAL A 302 -4.44 -9.53 -11.17
N ILE A 303 -4.28 -9.12 -9.90
CA ILE A 303 -2.95 -8.79 -9.33
C ILE A 303 -1.97 -9.97 -9.45
N PRO A 304 -2.27 -11.22 -9.04
CA PRO A 304 -1.34 -12.32 -9.23
C PRO A 304 -1.05 -12.64 -10.70
N ALA A 305 -2.01 -12.42 -11.60
CA ALA A 305 -1.81 -12.59 -13.03
C ALA A 305 -0.81 -11.55 -13.59
N TRP A 306 -0.93 -10.27 -13.21
CA TRP A 306 0.05 -9.24 -13.56
C TRP A 306 1.42 -9.52 -12.94
N GLY A 307 1.47 -10.02 -11.70
CA GLY A 307 2.70 -10.49 -11.05
C GLY A 307 3.39 -11.58 -11.86
N ALA A 308 2.66 -12.61 -12.26
CA ALA A 308 3.18 -13.70 -13.11
C ALA A 308 3.62 -13.21 -14.50
N LEU A 309 2.88 -12.26 -15.08
CA LEU A 309 3.23 -11.66 -16.37
C LEU A 309 4.53 -10.85 -16.26
N SER A 310 4.76 -10.17 -15.15
CA SER A 310 6.01 -9.44 -14.89
C SER A 310 7.22 -10.37 -14.73
N ASP A 311 7.02 -11.63 -14.33
CA ASP A 311 8.06 -12.64 -14.34
C ASP A 311 8.46 -13.09 -15.75
N ARG A 312 7.57 -12.93 -16.75
CA ARG A 312 7.81 -13.30 -18.15
C ARG A 312 8.33 -12.13 -18.98
N TRP A 313 7.68 -10.97 -18.89
CA TRP A 313 7.95 -9.81 -19.73
C TRP A 313 8.97 -8.83 -19.13
N GLY A 314 9.21 -8.90 -17.82
CA GLY A 314 10.00 -7.94 -17.06
C GLY A 314 9.13 -7.03 -16.22
N ARG A 315 9.77 -6.39 -15.22
CA ARG A 315 9.07 -5.49 -14.30
C ARG A 315 8.64 -4.21 -14.97
N ARG A 316 9.57 -3.59 -15.71
CA ARG A 316 9.36 -2.31 -16.40
C ARG A 316 8.25 -2.35 -17.47
N PRO A 317 8.21 -3.30 -18.42
CA PRO A 317 7.16 -3.33 -19.43
C PRO A 317 5.76 -3.44 -18.83
N VAL A 318 5.58 -4.32 -17.84
CA VAL A 318 4.26 -4.49 -17.20
C VAL A 318 3.86 -3.24 -16.44
N TYR A 319 4.79 -2.61 -15.73
CA TYR A 319 4.54 -1.34 -15.04
C TYR A 319 4.14 -0.22 -16.01
N LEU A 320 4.84 -0.11 -17.15
CA LEU A 320 4.54 0.88 -18.20
C LEU A 320 3.15 0.66 -18.80
N ILE A 321 2.73 -0.59 -19.04
CA ILE A 321 1.36 -0.91 -19.49
C ILE A 321 0.35 -0.32 -18.54
N GLY A 322 0.56 -0.49 -17.22
CA GLY A 322 -0.33 0.07 -16.20
C GLY A 322 -0.34 1.59 -16.20
N ALA A 323 0.82 2.23 -16.18
CA ALA A 323 0.95 3.68 -16.11
C ALA A 323 0.37 4.38 -17.35
N VAL A 324 0.70 3.90 -18.54
CA VAL A 324 0.15 4.41 -19.80
C VAL A 324 -1.34 4.11 -19.90
N GLY A 325 -1.75 2.88 -19.53
CA GLY A 325 -3.14 2.44 -19.56
C GLY A 325 -4.02 3.30 -18.67
N VAL A 326 -3.61 3.59 -17.42
CA VAL A 326 -4.33 4.50 -16.51
C VAL A 326 -4.44 5.90 -17.12
N GLY A 327 -3.33 6.47 -17.62
CA GLY A 327 -3.34 7.81 -18.21
C GLY A 327 -4.32 7.92 -19.37
N LEU A 328 -4.28 6.97 -20.31
CA LEU A 328 -5.17 6.95 -21.47
C LEU A 328 -6.63 6.69 -21.09
N TRP A 329 -6.87 5.95 -19.98
CA TRP A 329 -8.19 5.59 -19.54
C TRP A 329 -8.96 6.74 -18.86
N MET A 330 -8.32 7.79 -18.38
CA MET A 330 -8.97 8.80 -17.54
C MET A 330 -10.10 9.56 -18.24
N PHE A 331 -9.96 9.92 -19.51
CA PHE A 331 -11.07 10.55 -20.24
C PHE A 331 -12.23 9.58 -20.51
N PRO A 332 -12.02 8.36 -21.06
CA PRO A 332 -13.07 7.34 -21.14
C PRO A 332 -13.71 7.00 -19.79
N PHE A 333 -12.92 6.97 -18.71
CA PHE A 333 -13.38 6.70 -17.36
C PHE A 333 -14.48 7.67 -16.93
N PHE A 334 -14.22 8.97 -16.98
CA PHE A 334 -15.22 9.96 -16.59
C PHE A 334 -16.39 10.03 -17.59
N ALA A 335 -16.14 9.93 -18.89
CA ALA A 335 -17.19 9.91 -19.89
C ALA A 335 -18.18 8.74 -19.68
N LEU A 336 -17.71 7.57 -19.30
CA LEU A 336 -18.58 6.43 -18.96
C LEU A 336 -19.40 6.70 -17.69
N ILE A 337 -18.80 7.31 -16.66
CA ILE A 337 -19.49 7.60 -15.41
C ILE A 337 -20.58 8.63 -15.60
N ASP A 338 -20.34 9.67 -16.42
CA ASP A 338 -21.29 10.73 -16.74
C ASP A 338 -22.55 10.22 -17.45
N THR A 339 -22.53 8.98 -17.99
CA THR A 339 -23.75 8.34 -18.50
C THR A 339 -24.75 7.96 -17.40
N GLY A 340 -24.35 7.91 -16.14
CA GLY A 340 -25.17 7.54 -14.99
C GLY A 340 -25.57 6.06 -14.92
N GLY A 341 -25.14 5.23 -15.90
CA GLY A 341 -25.51 3.82 -15.98
C GLY A 341 -24.60 2.92 -15.13
N PHE A 342 -25.18 1.95 -14.40
CA PHE A 342 -24.41 1.00 -13.57
C PHE A 342 -23.34 0.24 -14.37
N GLY A 343 -23.70 -0.26 -15.56
CA GLY A 343 -22.78 -1.03 -16.42
C GLY A 343 -21.58 -0.18 -16.87
N ALA A 344 -21.81 1.09 -17.22
CA ALA A 344 -20.77 2.02 -17.63
C ALA A 344 -19.86 2.39 -16.45
N LEU A 345 -20.42 2.67 -15.27
CA LEU A 345 -19.68 2.90 -14.03
C LEU A 345 -18.83 1.67 -13.64
N LEU A 346 -19.41 0.47 -13.67
CA LEU A 346 -18.70 -0.77 -13.39
C LEU A 346 -17.55 -1.00 -14.36
N LEU A 347 -17.76 -0.79 -15.66
CA LEU A 347 -16.73 -0.91 -16.68
C LEU A 347 -15.59 0.10 -16.44
N ALA A 348 -15.95 1.37 -16.17
CA ALA A 348 -14.98 2.43 -15.90
C ALA A 348 -14.05 2.05 -14.74
N VAL A 349 -14.63 1.71 -13.59
CA VAL A 349 -13.89 1.36 -12.38
C VAL A 349 -13.09 0.08 -12.57
N THR A 350 -13.68 -0.95 -13.20
CA THR A 350 -13.00 -2.26 -13.41
C THR A 350 -11.78 -2.12 -14.30
N VAL A 351 -11.89 -1.47 -15.45
CA VAL A 351 -10.75 -1.28 -16.35
C VAL A 351 -9.67 -0.42 -15.69
N GLY A 352 -10.06 0.65 -14.98
CA GLY A 352 -9.14 1.48 -14.21
C GLY A 352 -8.34 0.66 -13.19
N LEU A 353 -9.00 -0.21 -12.42
CA LEU A 353 -8.34 -1.08 -11.43
C LEU A 353 -7.51 -2.20 -12.10
N VAL A 354 -7.92 -2.74 -13.23
CA VAL A 354 -7.09 -3.71 -13.99
C VAL A 354 -5.77 -3.07 -14.44
N MET A 355 -5.82 -1.84 -14.99
CA MET A 355 -4.61 -1.09 -15.37
C MET A 355 -3.76 -0.71 -14.15
N HIS A 356 -4.39 -0.27 -13.06
CA HIS A 356 -3.71 -0.05 -11.78
C HIS A 356 -2.98 -1.32 -11.31
N GLY A 357 -3.62 -2.49 -11.40
CA GLY A 357 -3.03 -3.79 -11.03
C GLY A 357 -1.72 -4.09 -11.76
N ALA A 358 -1.57 -3.63 -13.01
CA ALA A 358 -0.33 -3.79 -13.77
C ALA A 358 0.85 -2.98 -13.21
N MET A 359 0.58 -1.85 -12.51
CA MET A 359 1.61 -1.13 -11.75
C MET A 359 1.83 -1.78 -10.38
N TYR A 360 0.74 -2.09 -9.68
CA TYR A 360 0.77 -2.50 -8.28
C TYR A 360 1.35 -3.90 -8.07
N ALA A 361 1.04 -4.85 -8.93
CA ALA A 361 1.48 -6.23 -8.80
C ALA A 361 3.02 -6.41 -8.86
N PRO A 362 3.75 -5.88 -9.86
CA PRO A 362 5.19 -6.03 -9.93
C PRO A 362 5.94 -5.20 -8.89
N GLN A 363 5.31 -4.19 -8.29
CA GLN A 363 5.94 -3.19 -7.42
C GLN A 363 6.72 -3.81 -6.25
N ALA A 364 6.15 -4.83 -5.60
CA ALA A 364 6.77 -5.52 -4.47
C ALA A 364 8.10 -6.19 -4.84
N ALA A 365 8.10 -6.95 -5.95
CA ALA A 365 9.31 -7.57 -6.48
C ALA A 365 10.30 -6.51 -7.00
N PHE A 366 9.81 -5.54 -7.78
CA PHE A 366 10.61 -4.49 -8.38
C PHE A 366 11.39 -3.67 -7.34
N PHE A 367 10.72 -3.20 -6.29
CA PHE A 367 11.37 -2.42 -5.24
C PHE A 367 12.32 -3.26 -4.38
N SER A 368 12.01 -4.54 -4.13
CA SER A 368 12.95 -5.43 -3.44
C SER A 368 14.21 -5.71 -4.27
N GLU A 369 14.10 -5.70 -5.60
CA GLU A 369 15.18 -5.92 -6.55
C GLU A 369 16.00 -4.65 -6.85
N MET A 370 15.44 -3.44 -6.64
CA MET A 370 16.13 -2.16 -6.88
C MET A 370 17.26 -1.90 -5.89
N PHE A 371 17.09 -2.29 -4.61
CA PHE A 371 18.05 -1.97 -3.55
C PHE A 371 18.90 -3.18 -3.17
N ALA A 372 20.19 -2.95 -2.87
CA ALA A 372 21.08 -3.98 -2.34
C ALA A 372 20.54 -4.52 -1.00
N THR A 373 20.81 -5.79 -0.69
CA THR A 373 20.25 -6.53 0.46
C THR A 373 20.33 -5.77 1.78
N ARG A 374 21.44 -5.09 2.02
CA ARG A 374 21.70 -4.33 3.26
C ARG A 374 20.86 -3.06 3.40
N MET A 375 20.46 -2.43 2.30
CA MET A 375 19.73 -1.16 2.25
C MET A 375 18.28 -1.34 1.76
N ARG A 376 17.90 -2.54 1.38
CA ARG A 376 16.62 -2.88 0.76
C ARG A 376 15.43 -2.46 1.60
N TYR A 377 15.44 -2.79 2.89
CA TYR A 377 14.34 -2.44 3.80
C TYR A 377 14.16 -0.92 3.91
N SER A 378 15.25 -0.20 4.17
CA SER A 378 15.20 1.26 4.33
C SER A 378 14.88 1.96 3.02
N GLY A 379 15.51 1.57 1.91
CA GLY A 379 15.32 2.21 0.59
C GLY A 379 13.89 2.03 0.06
N ALA A 380 13.38 0.80 0.08
CA ALA A 380 12.02 0.51 -0.37
C ALA A 380 10.97 1.18 0.54
N SER A 381 11.16 1.15 1.86
CA SER A 381 10.23 1.79 2.81
C SER A 381 10.21 3.31 2.67
N ILE A 382 11.36 3.97 2.52
CA ILE A 382 11.44 5.42 2.34
C ILE A 382 10.73 5.84 1.05
N GLY A 383 11.10 5.23 -0.09
CA GLY A 383 10.47 5.54 -1.37
C GLY A 383 8.95 5.34 -1.32
N ALA A 384 8.49 4.26 -0.69
CA ALA A 384 7.07 3.96 -0.53
C ALA A 384 6.33 4.96 0.37
N GLN A 385 6.88 5.30 1.53
CA GLN A 385 6.19 6.16 2.50
C GLN A 385 6.15 7.62 2.03
N PHE A 386 7.25 8.16 1.52
CA PHE A 386 7.27 9.53 0.99
C PHE A 386 6.34 9.69 -0.21
N ALA A 387 6.30 8.70 -1.12
CA ALA A 387 5.36 8.72 -2.24
C ALA A 387 3.90 8.64 -1.76
N SER A 388 3.61 7.83 -0.74
CA SER A 388 2.25 7.73 -0.20
C SER A 388 1.78 9.05 0.44
N VAL A 389 2.68 9.77 1.11
CA VAL A 389 2.37 11.10 1.66
C VAL A 389 2.18 12.14 0.55
N ALA A 390 3.04 12.11 -0.47
CA ALA A 390 3.01 13.10 -1.56
C ALA A 390 1.87 12.87 -2.56
N ALA A 391 1.48 11.61 -2.79
CA ALA A 391 0.55 11.22 -3.83
C ALA A 391 -0.75 10.62 -3.30
N GLY A 392 -0.66 9.66 -2.38
CA GLY A 392 -1.85 8.93 -1.92
C GLY A 392 -2.76 9.76 -1.02
N ALA A 393 -2.16 10.44 -0.03
CA ALA A 393 -2.89 11.26 0.92
C ALA A 393 -3.68 12.41 0.28
N PRO A 394 -3.08 13.22 -0.58
CA PRO A 394 -3.76 14.38 -1.14
C PRO A 394 -4.65 14.04 -2.35
N ALA A 395 -4.55 12.82 -2.92
CA ALA A 395 -5.25 12.52 -4.18
C ALA A 395 -6.78 12.74 -4.13
N PRO A 396 -7.54 12.18 -3.17
CA PRO A 396 -8.98 12.44 -3.14
C PRO A 396 -9.29 13.88 -2.72
N LEU A 397 -8.45 14.50 -1.90
CA LEU A 397 -8.58 15.91 -1.51
C LEU A 397 -8.40 16.83 -2.72
N ILE A 398 -7.32 16.65 -3.49
CA ILE A 398 -7.05 17.42 -4.71
C ILE A 398 -8.15 17.19 -5.74
N ALA A 399 -8.57 15.93 -5.96
CA ALA A 399 -9.63 15.63 -6.92
C ALA A 399 -10.97 16.30 -6.54
N THR A 400 -11.31 16.31 -5.23
CA THR A 400 -12.51 16.98 -4.74
C THR A 400 -12.40 18.49 -4.84
N ALA A 401 -11.23 19.08 -4.54
CA ALA A 401 -10.99 20.52 -4.73
C ALA A 401 -11.11 20.93 -6.19
N LEU A 402 -10.50 20.16 -7.10
CA LEU A 402 -10.62 20.42 -8.54
C LEU A 402 -12.07 20.31 -9.01
N LEU A 403 -12.84 19.36 -8.48
CA LEU A 403 -14.27 19.27 -8.79
C LEU A 403 -15.04 20.48 -8.26
N SER A 404 -14.76 20.93 -7.04
CA SER A 404 -15.40 22.09 -6.43
C SER A 404 -15.12 23.39 -7.21
N ASP A 405 -13.86 23.58 -7.64
CA ASP A 405 -13.43 24.84 -8.26
C ASP A 405 -13.84 24.93 -9.74
N TYR A 406 -13.76 23.80 -10.47
CA TYR A 406 -13.99 23.79 -11.92
C TYR A 406 -15.34 23.20 -12.34
N GLY A 407 -16.02 22.46 -11.48
CA GLY A 407 -17.31 21.82 -11.79
C GLY A 407 -17.26 20.72 -12.86
N THR A 408 -16.07 20.30 -13.32
CA THR A 408 -15.89 19.31 -14.39
C THR A 408 -14.82 18.27 -14.03
N SER A 409 -14.89 17.10 -14.66
CA SER A 409 -13.92 16.01 -14.47
C SER A 409 -12.59 16.24 -15.21
N THR A 410 -12.52 17.16 -16.16
CA THR A 410 -11.32 17.39 -16.99
C THR A 410 -10.06 17.70 -16.19
N PRO A 411 -10.06 18.63 -15.20
CA PRO A 411 -8.86 18.88 -14.39
C PRO A 411 -8.41 17.65 -13.60
N ILE A 412 -9.33 16.82 -13.15
CA ILE A 412 -9.05 15.59 -12.40
C ILE A 412 -8.40 14.54 -13.32
N ALA A 413 -8.93 14.39 -14.54
CA ALA A 413 -8.33 13.53 -15.55
C ALA A 413 -6.89 13.97 -15.87
N LEU A 414 -6.67 15.27 -16.07
CA LEU A 414 -5.34 15.85 -16.32
C LEU A 414 -4.38 15.65 -15.12
N TYR A 415 -4.86 15.75 -13.89
CA TYR A 415 -4.09 15.47 -12.70
C TYR A 415 -3.56 14.02 -12.67
N VAL A 416 -4.42 13.04 -12.97
CA VAL A 416 -4.01 11.62 -13.03
C VAL A 416 -3.10 11.36 -14.23
N ILE A 417 -3.34 11.99 -15.38
CA ILE A 417 -2.48 11.89 -16.57
C ILE A 417 -1.08 12.46 -16.27
N ALA A 418 -0.98 13.61 -15.60
CA ALA A 418 0.31 14.18 -15.21
C ALA A 418 1.08 13.24 -14.28
N ALA A 419 0.41 12.62 -13.32
CA ALA A 419 1.01 11.60 -12.46
C ALA A 419 1.46 10.35 -13.25
N SER A 420 0.67 9.93 -14.25
CA SER A 420 1.00 8.82 -15.13
C SER A 420 2.24 9.12 -15.98
N LEU A 421 2.35 10.32 -16.52
CA LEU A 421 3.56 10.75 -17.26
C LEU A 421 4.80 10.76 -16.37
N LEU A 422 4.68 11.28 -15.14
CA LEU A 422 5.77 11.25 -14.17
C LEU A 422 6.21 9.81 -13.84
N THR A 423 5.25 8.90 -13.66
CA THR A 423 5.53 7.47 -13.44
C THR A 423 6.20 6.84 -14.67
N VAL A 424 5.74 7.14 -15.89
CA VAL A 424 6.36 6.64 -17.11
C VAL A 424 7.83 7.08 -17.18
N VAL A 425 8.11 8.38 -16.94
CA VAL A 425 9.49 8.90 -16.92
C VAL A 425 10.34 8.18 -15.88
N ALA A 426 9.83 8.00 -14.67
CA ALA A 426 10.53 7.29 -13.59
C ALA A 426 10.85 5.83 -13.98
N ILE A 427 9.90 5.11 -14.56
CA ILE A 427 10.10 3.71 -14.97
C ILE A 427 11.05 3.60 -16.19
N LEU A 428 11.03 4.56 -17.10
CA LEU A 428 12.00 4.60 -18.21
C LEU A 428 13.42 4.87 -17.71
N ALA A 429 13.58 5.68 -16.66
CA ALA A 429 14.87 5.92 -16.00
C ALA A 429 15.36 4.74 -15.14
N ALA A 430 14.45 3.85 -14.71
CA ALA A 430 14.79 2.67 -13.94
C ALA A 430 15.54 1.61 -14.77
N LYS A 431 16.37 0.82 -14.12
CA LYS A 431 16.95 -0.40 -14.74
C LYS A 431 15.95 -1.56 -14.62
N GLU A 432 15.97 -2.50 -15.60
CA GLU A 432 15.20 -3.74 -15.44
C GLU A 432 15.85 -4.64 -14.38
N THR A 433 15.04 -5.20 -13.47
CA THR A 433 15.54 -5.89 -12.28
C THR A 433 15.23 -7.39 -12.26
N ARG A 434 14.46 -7.89 -13.22
CA ARG A 434 13.88 -9.25 -13.26
C ARG A 434 14.86 -10.39 -12.95
N HIS A 435 16.13 -10.24 -13.33
CA HIS A 435 17.16 -11.28 -13.20
C HIS A 435 18.16 -11.01 -12.08
N ARG A 436 17.93 -9.97 -11.26
CA ARG A 436 18.87 -9.59 -10.22
C ARG A 436 18.89 -10.65 -9.11
N ASP A 437 20.11 -11.11 -8.78
CA ASP A 437 20.32 -11.99 -7.64
C ASP A 437 20.22 -11.18 -6.35
N LEU A 438 19.32 -11.59 -5.46
CA LEU A 438 19.13 -10.94 -4.18
C LEU A 438 20.19 -11.35 -3.14
N THR A 439 20.99 -12.36 -3.40
CA THR A 439 22.06 -12.83 -2.52
C THR A 439 23.38 -12.10 -2.76
N ASP A 440 23.50 -11.37 -3.89
CA ASP A 440 24.68 -10.60 -4.19
C ASP A 440 24.83 -9.41 -3.22
N MET A 441 25.85 -9.48 -2.37
CA MET A 441 26.18 -8.46 -1.37
C MET A 441 27.23 -7.46 -1.84
N SER A 442 27.68 -7.57 -3.10
CA SER A 442 28.69 -6.68 -3.67
C SER A 442 28.13 -5.24 -3.74
N PRO A 443 28.87 -4.22 -3.28
CA PRO A 443 28.56 -2.86 -3.62
C PRO A 443 28.75 -2.71 -5.14
N GLU A 444 27.70 -2.29 -5.85
CA GLU A 444 27.86 -1.91 -7.27
C GLU A 444 28.93 -0.82 -7.33
N THR A 445 30.06 -1.13 -7.95
CA THR A 445 31.02 -0.12 -8.38
C THR A 445 30.33 0.77 -9.40
N GLU A 446 30.45 2.10 -9.24
CA GLU A 446 29.82 3.15 -10.06
C GLU A 446 30.16 3.09 -11.57
N ASP A 447 31.04 2.20 -11.99
CA ASP A 447 31.37 1.94 -13.39
C ASP A 447 30.69 0.65 -13.87
N GLY A 448 29.84 0.80 -14.90
CA GLY A 448 29.13 -0.29 -15.61
C GLY A 448 30.03 -1.26 -16.38
N SER A 449 31.21 -1.57 -15.90
CA SER A 449 32.15 -2.55 -16.39
C SER A 449 32.02 -3.82 -15.54
N SER A 450 31.24 -4.78 -16.03
CA SER A 450 31.32 -6.16 -15.59
C SER A 450 32.73 -6.68 -15.89
N ALA A 451 33.58 -6.78 -14.86
CA ALA A 451 34.81 -7.55 -14.97
C ALA A 451 34.43 -9.02 -15.26
N PRO A 452 34.99 -9.67 -16.27
CA PRO A 452 34.69 -11.07 -16.53
C PRO A 452 35.23 -11.91 -15.37
N VAL A 453 34.36 -12.76 -14.81
CA VAL A 453 34.75 -13.81 -13.88
C VAL A 453 35.78 -14.68 -14.57
N THR A 454 37.06 -14.54 -14.20
CA THR A 454 38.11 -15.44 -14.59
C THR A 454 37.85 -16.77 -13.90
N THR A 455 37.25 -17.72 -14.60
CA THR A 455 37.28 -19.14 -14.23
C THR A 455 38.73 -19.59 -14.26
N GLY A 456 39.33 -19.68 -13.06
CA GLY A 456 40.63 -20.31 -12.87
C GLY A 456 40.55 -21.77 -13.31
N LYS A 457 41.08 -22.06 -14.50
CA LYS A 457 41.47 -23.40 -14.87
C LYS A 457 42.63 -23.81 -13.97
N THR A 458 42.38 -24.77 -13.09
CA THR A 458 43.45 -25.57 -12.48
C THR A 458 44.09 -26.41 -13.62
N GLU A 459 45.24 -25.99 -14.06
CA GLU A 459 46.11 -26.85 -14.88
C GLU A 459 46.67 -27.99 -14.00
N ASP A 460 46.33 -29.20 -14.41
CA ASP A 460 46.98 -30.42 -13.96
C ASP A 460 48.45 -30.37 -14.32
N ALA A 461 49.32 -30.32 -13.32
CA ALA A 461 50.75 -30.67 -13.47
C ALA A 461 50.93 -32.16 -13.20
N ARG A 462 50.77 -32.96 -14.29
CA ARG A 462 51.43 -34.27 -14.39
C ARG A 462 52.66 -34.06 -15.25
N ALA A 463 53.84 -34.19 -14.64
CA ALA A 463 55.02 -34.78 -15.26
C ALA A 463 56.22 -34.76 -14.28
N LEU A 464 56.71 -35.97 -14.01
CA LEU A 464 58.01 -36.43 -13.52
C LEU A 464 58.07 -36.82 -12.05
#